data_f8e34ee2b2a37cccb3a5d58a247c6bd1
#
_entry.id   f8e34ee2b2a37cccb3a5d58a247c6bd1
#
_cell.length_a   1.000
_cell.length_b   1.000
_cell.length_c   1.000
_cell.angle_alpha   90.00
_cell.angle_beta   90.00
_cell.angle_gamma   90.00
#
_symmetry.space_group_name_H-M   'P 1'
#
loop_
_entity.id
_entity.type
_entity.pdbx_description
1 polymer ?
#
loop_
_entity_poly.entity_id
_entity_poly.type
_entity_poly.pdbx_seq_one_letter_code
_entity_poly.pdbx_strand_id
1 'polypeptide(L)'
;MPRKPDIAIFGAGAWGTALAIAWARQGATVDLWGHPPSLVETLATTRRHPSLADIEIPSGVRPIQDPEDGFRAGLWVTALPTQVNPTVWADLAGRTTARPELLISVSKGILQGTFRRVSETLEPVLGVPVGVLSGPTFADEVSRSLPSAIVLALPPAVPDDRAQELQALLATPSLRVYLSRDVPGVELCGAFKNVLAIAAGLVESLGLGNNARAALVTRGLAEMARLVEALGGSRDTLMGLAGLGDLVLTATGPQSRNRTFGALVGKGMSPEAAAASLGNQVVEGVFTAEAALGLAASLGVELPITQEVVRLLQGADPRESVNRLMQRSLKAELG
;
A
#
# COMPACT_ATOMS: atom_id res chain seq x y z
N MET A 1 -22.38 17.04 24.09
CA MET A 1 -21.01 16.69 23.72
C MET A 1 -20.99 16.30 22.23
N PRO A 2 -20.02 16.70 21.43
CA PRO A 2 -19.94 16.22 20.05
C PRO A 2 -19.85 14.69 20.04
N ARG A 3 -20.52 14.05 19.08
CA ARG A 3 -20.52 12.59 18.92
C ARG A 3 -19.07 12.12 18.73
N LYS A 4 -18.70 11.03 19.40
CA LYS A 4 -17.40 10.39 19.23
C LYS A 4 -17.25 9.95 17.76
N PRO A 5 -16.13 10.26 17.07
CA PRO A 5 -15.92 9.78 15.70
C PRO A 5 -15.84 8.25 15.67
N ASP A 6 -16.35 7.66 14.60
CA ASP A 6 -16.33 6.22 14.43
C ASP A 6 -14.91 5.77 14.03
N ILE A 7 -14.26 6.54 13.15
CA ILE A 7 -12.95 6.22 12.56
C ILE A 7 -12.05 7.45 12.60
N ALA A 8 -10.77 7.27 12.93
CA ALA A 8 -9.72 8.26 12.68
C ALA A 8 -8.72 7.72 11.65
N ILE A 9 -8.45 8.52 10.63
CA ILE A 9 -7.44 8.20 9.60
C ILE A 9 -6.24 9.13 9.79
N PHE A 10 -5.10 8.54 10.04
CA PHE A 10 -3.81 9.23 10.15
C PHE A 10 -3.08 9.10 8.80
N GLY A 11 -3.18 10.16 7.99
CA GLY A 11 -2.65 10.23 6.64
C GLY A 11 -3.70 10.74 5.64
N ALA A 12 -3.73 12.06 5.42
CA ALA A 12 -4.66 12.73 4.49
C ALA A 12 -4.16 12.74 3.03
N GLY A 13 -3.38 11.73 2.62
CA GLY A 13 -3.05 11.52 1.21
C GLY A 13 -4.27 11.08 0.39
N ALA A 14 -4.11 10.94 -0.93
CA ALA A 14 -5.22 10.55 -1.81
C ALA A 14 -5.94 9.28 -1.34
N TRP A 15 -5.19 8.25 -0.88
CA TRP A 15 -5.78 6.99 -0.43
C TRP A 15 -6.54 7.13 0.89
N GLY A 16 -5.94 7.76 1.91
CA GLY A 16 -6.64 8.02 3.18
C GLY A 16 -7.89 8.87 3.00
N THR A 17 -7.82 9.90 2.14
CA THR A 17 -8.97 10.73 1.79
C THR A 17 -10.04 9.94 1.03
N ALA A 18 -9.68 9.05 0.10
CA ALA A 18 -10.64 8.22 -0.62
C ALA A 18 -11.40 7.27 0.31
N LEU A 19 -10.71 6.65 1.27
CA LEU A 19 -11.35 5.82 2.31
C LEU A 19 -12.27 6.64 3.21
N ALA A 20 -11.82 7.83 3.66
CA ALA A 20 -12.66 8.74 4.44
C ALA A 20 -13.96 9.09 3.71
N ILE A 21 -13.88 9.41 2.42
CA ILE A 21 -15.04 9.70 1.57
C ILE A 21 -15.96 8.49 1.48
N ALA A 22 -15.42 7.30 1.20
CA ALA A 22 -16.19 6.08 1.04
C ALA A 22 -16.98 5.74 2.30
N TRP A 23 -16.32 5.78 3.47
CA TRP A 23 -16.96 5.45 4.74
C TRP A 23 -17.94 6.53 5.22
N ALA A 24 -17.61 7.81 5.02
CA ALA A 24 -18.50 8.91 5.38
C ALA A 24 -19.81 8.92 4.55
N ARG A 25 -19.78 8.48 3.30
CA ARG A 25 -20.98 8.29 2.46
C ARG A 25 -21.92 7.21 2.99
N GLN A 26 -21.42 6.30 3.82
CA GLN A 26 -22.24 5.28 4.51
C GLN A 26 -22.67 5.72 5.91
N GLY A 27 -22.45 6.99 6.26
CA GLY A 27 -22.89 7.56 7.53
C GLY A 27 -21.87 7.48 8.66
N ALA A 28 -20.66 6.96 8.42
CA ALA A 28 -19.58 7.02 9.40
C ALA A 28 -19.10 8.46 9.60
N THR A 29 -18.73 8.78 10.84
CA THR A 29 -18.01 10.03 11.16
C THR A 29 -16.51 9.74 11.16
N VAL A 30 -15.78 10.47 10.31
CA VAL A 30 -14.35 10.20 10.06
C VAL A 30 -13.52 11.44 10.37
N ASP A 31 -12.59 11.31 11.32
CA ASP A 31 -11.55 12.31 11.53
C ASP A 31 -10.38 12.00 10.59
N LEU A 32 -9.93 13.00 9.84
CA LEU A 32 -8.86 12.88 8.86
C LEU A 32 -7.70 13.81 9.21
N TRP A 33 -6.64 13.24 9.77
CA TRP A 33 -5.40 13.95 10.06
C TRP A 33 -4.37 13.78 8.96
N GLY A 34 -3.55 14.80 8.71
CA GLY A 34 -2.49 14.72 7.73
C GLY A 34 -1.43 15.79 7.85
N HIS A 35 -0.39 15.64 7.04
CA HIS A 35 0.71 16.59 6.93
C HIS A 35 1.01 16.85 5.43
N PRO A 36 1.39 18.10 5.04
CA PRO A 36 1.57 19.29 5.88
C PRO A 36 0.23 19.89 6.36
N PRO A 37 0.23 20.73 7.41
CA PRO A 37 -0.97 21.40 7.90
C PRO A 37 -1.77 22.14 6.83
N SER A 38 -1.08 22.73 5.85
CA SER A 38 -1.69 23.43 4.71
C SER A 38 -2.57 22.52 3.84
N LEU A 39 -2.24 21.22 3.73
CA LEU A 39 -3.11 20.26 3.06
C LEU A 39 -4.43 20.12 3.84
N VAL A 40 -4.34 19.93 5.15
CA VAL A 40 -5.53 19.76 6.01
C VAL A 40 -6.41 21.00 5.96
N GLU A 41 -5.82 22.20 5.98
CA GLU A 41 -6.54 23.46 5.80
C GLU A 41 -7.23 23.53 4.42
N THR A 42 -6.56 23.12 3.36
CA THR A 42 -7.15 23.01 2.02
C THR A 42 -8.36 22.06 2.02
N LEU A 43 -8.24 20.88 2.65
CA LEU A 43 -9.36 19.92 2.75
C LEU A 43 -10.53 20.49 3.56
N ALA A 44 -10.25 21.24 4.62
CA ALA A 44 -11.29 21.86 5.46
C ALA A 44 -12.04 22.97 4.74
N THR A 45 -11.33 23.81 4.00
CA THR A 45 -11.89 25.01 3.34
C THR A 45 -12.53 24.70 1.99
N THR A 46 -11.85 23.92 1.15
CA THR A 46 -12.29 23.64 -0.23
C THR A 46 -13.19 22.42 -0.33
N ARG A 47 -13.16 21.55 0.67
CA ARG A 47 -13.80 20.23 0.65
C ARG A 47 -13.35 19.38 -0.54
N ARG A 48 -12.11 19.56 -0.99
CA ARG A 48 -11.51 18.83 -2.13
C ARG A 48 -10.06 18.49 -1.84
N HIS A 49 -9.64 17.29 -2.25
CA HIS A 49 -8.23 16.89 -2.20
C HIS A 49 -7.55 17.19 -3.55
N PRO A 50 -6.35 17.78 -3.59
CA PRO A 50 -5.69 18.17 -4.86
C PRO A 50 -5.57 17.04 -5.89
N SER A 51 -5.31 15.80 -5.44
CA SER A 51 -5.24 14.63 -6.32
C SER A 51 -6.60 13.96 -6.60
N LEU A 52 -7.70 14.46 -6.06
CA LEU A 52 -9.08 13.98 -6.22
C LEU A 52 -9.99 15.19 -6.47
N ALA A 53 -9.53 16.14 -7.30
CA ALA A 53 -10.11 17.49 -7.38
C ALA A 53 -11.60 17.53 -7.79
N ASP A 54 -12.07 16.52 -8.53
CA ASP A 54 -13.47 16.45 -8.98
C ASP A 54 -14.41 15.84 -7.92
N ILE A 55 -13.85 15.38 -6.79
CA ILE A 55 -14.61 14.69 -5.74
C ILE A 55 -14.78 15.61 -4.53
N GLU A 56 -16.05 15.85 -4.16
CA GLU A 56 -16.36 16.57 -2.94
C GLU A 56 -16.24 15.66 -1.71
N ILE A 57 -15.58 16.18 -0.68
CA ILE A 57 -15.43 15.49 0.62
C ILE A 57 -16.73 15.66 1.41
N PRO A 58 -17.46 14.58 1.77
CA PRO A 58 -18.70 14.65 2.52
C PRO A 58 -18.54 15.33 3.89
N SER A 59 -19.63 15.93 4.40
CA SER A 59 -19.63 16.58 5.73
C SER A 59 -19.30 15.64 6.88
N GLY A 60 -19.51 14.33 6.73
CA GLY A 60 -19.10 13.31 7.70
C GLY A 60 -17.58 13.16 7.87
N VAL A 61 -16.77 13.69 6.94
CA VAL A 61 -15.31 13.77 7.10
C VAL A 61 -14.95 15.10 7.75
N ARG A 62 -14.25 15.04 8.87
CA ARG A 62 -13.70 16.19 9.58
C ARG A 62 -12.16 16.22 9.41
N PRO A 63 -11.60 17.09 8.56
CA PRO A 63 -10.17 17.33 8.57
C PRO A 63 -9.74 17.94 9.91
N ILE A 64 -8.75 17.35 10.57
CA ILE A 64 -8.25 17.76 11.88
C ILE A 64 -6.78 18.15 11.80
N GLN A 65 -6.41 19.28 12.43
CA GLN A 65 -5.03 19.76 12.50
C GLN A 65 -4.25 19.07 13.61
N ASP A 66 -4.90 18.86 14.76
CA ASP A 66 -4.31 18.19 15.89
C ASP A 66 -4.64 16.69 15.84
N PRO A 67 -3.64 15.80 15.79
CA PRO A 67 -3.88 14.36 15.81
C PRO A 67 -4.57 13.88 17.11
N GLU A 68 -4.48 14.63 18.20
CA GLU A 68 -5.10 14.30 19.48
C GLU A 68 -6.63 14.24 19.38
N ASP A 69 -7.21 15.03 18.50
CA ASP A 69 -8.64 14.96 18.20
C ASP A 69 -9.07 13.59 17.66
N GLY A 70 -8.19 12.94 16.89
CA GLY A 70 -8.44 11.62 16.31
C GLY A 70 -8.34 10.49 17.33
N PHE A 71 -7.61 10.66 18.45
CA PHE A 71 -7.45 9.60 19.46
C PHE A 71 -8.75 9.21 20.17
N ARG A 72 -9.81 9.98 20.00
CA ARG A 72 -11.13 9.67 20.51
C ARG A 72 -11.91 8.66 19.67
N ALA A 73 -11.46 8.38 18.43
CA ALA A 73 -12.15 7.46 17.52
C ALA A 73 -12.12 6.01 18.05
N GLY A 74 -13.14 5.24 17.66
CA GLY A 74 -13.21 3.82 18.01
C GLY A 74 -12.23 2.96 17.24
N LEU A 75 -11.98 3.31 15.98
CA LEU A 75 -11.05 2.63 15.08
C LEU A 75 -10.00 3.61 14.57
N TRP A 76 -8.73 3.21 14.61
CA TRP A 76 -7.64 3.99 14.04
C TRP A 76 -7.12 3.33 12.76
N VAL A 77 -6.85 4.16 11.75
CA VAL A 77 -6.31 3.71 10.46
C VAL A 77 -5.06 4.53 10.14
N THR A 78 -3.94 3.87 9.87
CA THR A 78 -2.75 4.54 9.34
C THR A 78 -2.71 4.47 7.81
N ALA A 79 -2.74 5.64 7.17
CA ALA A 79 -2.61 5.83 5.72
C ALA A 79 -1.35 6.65 5.38
N LEU A 80 -0.35 6.58 6.24
CA LEU A 80 0.95 7.23 6.07
C LEU A 80 1.82 6.46 5.06
N PRO A 81 2.75 7.13 4.36
CA PRO A 81 3.80 6.43 3.62
C PRO A 81 4.57 5.48 4.52
N THR A 82 4.99 4.34 3.96
CA THR A 82 5.61 3.25 4.74
C THR A 82 6.76 3.73 5.61
N GLN A 83 7.71 4.48 5.03
CA GLN A 83 8.95 4.86 5.71
C GLN A 83 8.77 5.84 6.88
N VAL A 84 7.67 6.59 6.91
CA VAL A 84 7.44 7.58 7.99
C VAL A 84 6.59 7.03 9.14
N ASN A 85 5.95 5.86 8.96
CA ASN A 85 5.11 5.26 9.99
C ASN A 85 5.81 5.14 11.35
N PRO A 86 7.05 4.58 11.44
CA PRO A 86 7.69 4.37 12.75
C PRO A 86 7.89 5.67 13.53
N THR A 87 8.39 6.70 12.85
CA THR A 87 8.70 8.00 13.49
C THR A 87 7.42 8.73 13.91
N VAL A 88 6.42 8.76 13.01
CA VAL A 88 5.16 9.44 13.31
C VAL A 88 4.41 8.73 14.43
N TRP A 89 4.31 7.41 14.41
CA TRP A 89 3.61 6.68 15.47
C TRP A 89 4.35 6.66 16.80
N ALA A 90 5.68 6.72 16.81
CA ALA A 90 6.44 6.90 18.05
C ALA A 90 6.13 8.26 18.72
N ASP A 91 6.06 9.33 17.92
CA ASP A 91 5.66 10.66 18.40
C ASP A 91 4.19 10.68 18.88
N LEU A 92 3.26 10.17 18.06
CA LEU A 92 1.85 10.13 18.41
C LEU A 92 1.56 9.28 19.66
N ALA A 93 2.20 8.12 19.80
CA ALA A 93 2.07 7.26 20.98
C ALA A 93 2.57 7.93 22.26
N GLY A 94 3.55 8.84 22.14
CA GLY A 94 4.03 9.65 23.27
C GLY A 94 3.06 10.76 23.70
N ARG A 95 2.16 11.19 22.83
CA ARG A 95 1.21 12.29 23.11
C ARG A 95 -0.09 11.82 23.78
N THR A 96 -0.36 10.53 23.82
CA THR A 96 -1.62 10.03 24.36
C THR A 96 -1.46 8.73 25.12
N THR A 97 -2.28 8.57 26.17
CA THR A 97 -2.48 7.29 26.86
C THR A 97 -3.64 6.47 26.23
N ALA A 98 -4.43 7.09 25.37
CA ALA A 98 -5.47 6.36 24.63
C ALA A 98 -4.84 5.28 23.76
N ARG A 99 -5.49 4.12 23.71
CA ARG A 99 -5.13 3.03 22.83
C ARG A 99 -6.38 2.57 22.08
N PRO A 100 -6.31 2.37 20.77
CA PRO A 100 -7.39 1.72 20.05
C PRO A 100 -7.42 0.24 20.41
N GLU A 101 -8.53 -0.40 20.18
CA GLU A 101 -8.58 -1.88 20.24
C GLU A 101 -7.70 -2.51 19.15
N LEU A 102 -7.62 -1.84 17.99
CA LEU A 102 -6.92 -2.26 16.80
C LEU A 102 -6.48 -1.04 15.99
N LEU A 103 -5.28 -1.08 15.42
CA LEU A 103 -4.88 -0.20 14.34
C LEU A 103 -5.01 -0.95 13.00
N ILE A 104 -5.54 -0.33 11.96
CA ILE A 104 -5.51 -0.87 10.60
C ILE A 104 -4.49 -0.09 9.76
N SER A 105 -3.51 -0.82 9.20
CA SER A 105 -2.55 -0.25 8.24
C SER A 105 -3.09 -0.40 6.82
N VAL A 106 -3.04 0.70 6.04
CA VAL A 106 -3.28 0.69 4.61
C VAL A 106 -2.01 1.04 3.81
N SER A 107 -0.86 1.08 4.49
CA SER A 107 0.45 1.31 3.89
C SER A 107 0.90 0.08 3.08
N LYS A 108 1.59 0.31 1.96
CA LYS A 108 1.99 -0.76 1.03
C LYS A 108 3.50 -0.69 0.75
N GLY A 109 4.31 -1.17 1.68
CA GLY A 109 5.77 -1.19 1.57
C GLY A 109 6.44 -1.96 2.70
N ILE A 110 7.77 -2.11 2.60
CA ILE A 110 8.66 -2.69 3.61
C ILE A 110 9.61 -1.59 4.08
N LEU A 111 9.88 -1.53 5.38
CA LEU A 111 10.76 -0.52 5.97
C LEU A 111 12.21 -0.78 5.59
N GLN A 112 12.89 0.25 5.08
CA GLN A 112 14.33 0.20 4.85
C GLN A 112 15.10 0.06 6.18
N GLY A 113 16.27 -0.51 6.12
CA GLY A 113 17.16 -0.69 7.27
C GLY A 113 16.73 -1.83 8.20
N THR A 114 15.47 -1.87 8.62
CA THR A 114 14.95 -2.94 9.50
C THR A 114 14.38 -4.13 8.74
N PHE A 115 13.97 -3.93 7.48
CA PHE A 115 13.30 -4.89 6.62
C PHE A 115 11.98 -5.44 7.20
N ARG A 116 11.41 -4.74 8.18
CA ARG A 116 10.18 -5.13 8.85
C ARG A 116 8.96 -4.64 8.07
N ARG A 117 7.86 -5.36 8.23
CA ARG A 117 6.54 -4.93 7.84
C ARG A 117 6.07 -3.79 8.75
N VAL A 118 5.12 -2.98 8.28
CA VAL A 118 4.56 -1.87 9.07
C VAL A 118 3.88 -2.42 10.32
N SER A 119 3.11 -3.51 10.21
CA SER A 119 2.45 -4.16 11.35
C SER A 119 3.44 -4.55 12.45
N GLU A 120 4.52 -5.26 12.10
CA GLU A 120 5.58 -5.70 13.03
C GLU A 120 6.26 -4.55 13.75
N THR A 121 6.26 -3.37 13.14
CA THR A 121 6.90 -2.19 13.72
C THR A 121 5.95 -1.42 14.62
N LEU A 122 4.66 -1.35 14.24
CA LEU A 122 3.69 -0.55 14.99
C LEU A 122 3.08 -1.29 16.20
N GLU A 123 2.96 -2.62 16.15
CA GLU A 123 2.48 -3.41 17.27
C GLU A 123 3.23 -3.14 18.59
N PRO A 124 4.57 -3.20 18.64
CA PRO A 124 5.30 -2.92 19.88
C PRO A 124 5.25 -1.43 20.29
N VAL A 125 5.10 -0.50 19.34
CA VAL A 125 5.01 0.95 19.63
C VAL A 125 3.70 1.28 20.30
N LEU A 126 2.61 0.69 19.85
CA LEU A 126 1.26 0.98 20.34
C LEU A 126 0.78 0.01 21.42
N GLY A 127 1.35 -1.19 21.49
CA GLY A 127 0.90 -2.25 22.39
C GLY A 127 -0.49 -2.81 22.04
N VAL A 128 -0.90 -2.69 20.76
CA VAL A 128 -2.18 -3.19 20.25
C VAL A 128 -1.99 -3.98 18.96
N PRO A 129 -2.90 -4.90 18.62
CA PRO A 129 -2.85 -5.63 17.37
C PRO A 129 -2.90 -4.67 16.16
N VAL A 130 -2.21 -5.03 15.06
CA VAL A 130 -2.27 -4.27 13.79
C VAL A 130 -2.84 -5.16 12.70
N GLY A 131 -4.01 -4.78 12.17
CA GLY A 131 -4.59 -5.34 10.96
C GLY A 131 -4.11 -4.63 9.70
N VAL A 132 -4.39 -5.22 8.55
CA VAL A 132 -3.99 -4.67 7.24
C VAL A 132 -5.19 -4.64 6.28
N LEU A 133 -5.38 -3.52 5.60
CA LEU A 133 -6.38 -3.38 4.55
C LEU A 133 -5.68 -3.16 3.20
N SER A 134 -5.72 -4.16 2.31
CA SER A 134 -5.02 -4.13 1.02
C SER A 134 -5.78 -4.88 -0.07
N GLY A 135 -5.59 -4.48 -1.33
CA GLY A 135 -6.26 -5.08 -2.49
C GLY A 135 -6.28 -4.15 -3.69
N PRO A 136 -6.91 -4.57 -4.81
CA PRO A 136 -6.93 -3.85 -6.09
C PRO A 136 -7.83 -2.62 -6.01
N THR A 137 -7.25 -1.50 -5.54
CA THR A 137 -7.99 -0.26 -5.32
C THR A 137 -7.16 0.95 -5.74
N PHE A 138 -7.66 1.74 -6.67
CA PHE A 138 -7.18 3.09 -6.92
C PHE A 138 -8.01 4.11 -6.15
N ALA A 139 -7.33 5.10 -5.57
CA ALA A 139 -7.98 6.12 -4.74
C ALA A 139 -9.08 6.89 -5.49
N ASP A 140 -8.84 7.24 -6.75
CA ASP A 140 -9.81 7.93 -7.58
C ASP A 140 -11.08 7.09 -7.80
N GLU A 141 -10.93 5.80 -8.11
CA GLU A 141 -12.08 4.91 -8.36
C GLU A 141 -12.91 4.68 -7.09
N VAL A 142 -12.25 4.43 -5.95
CA VAL A 142 -12.95 4.26 -4.66
C VAL A 142 -13.67 5.54 -4.26
N SER A 143 -13.05 6.71 -4.43
CA SER A 143 -13.66 8.01 -4.10
C SER A 143 -14.87 8.34 -4.99
N ARG A 144 -14.92 7.80 -6.21
CA ARG A 144 -16.07 7.87 -7.13
C ARG A 144 -17.14 6.81 -6.88
N SER A 145 -16.96 5.96 -5.87
CA SER A 145 -17.84 4.83 -5.57
C SER A 145 -17.94 3.82 -6.74
N LEU A 146 -16.87 3.65 -7.52
CA LEU A 146 -16.80 2.58 -8.50
C LEU A 146 -16.63 1.21 -7.79
N PRO A 147 -17.23 0.13 -8.33
CA PRO A 147 -17.15 -1.19 -7.72
C PRO A 147 -15.71 -1.62 -7.47
N SER A 148 -15.38 -1.90 -6.22
CA SER A 148 -14.05 -2.28 -5.77
C SER A 148 -14.13 -3.39 -4.72
N ALA A 149 -13.06 -4.15 -4.58
CA ALA A 149 -12.95 -5.19 -3.57
C ALA A 149 -11.59 -5.12 -2.88
N ILE A 150 -11.57 -5.36 -1.56
CA ILE A 150 -10.37 -5.24 -0.73
C ILE A 150 -10.37 -6.32 0.34
N VAL A 151 -9.19 -6.67 0.86
CA VAL A 151 -9.02 -7.65 1.93
C VAL A 151 -8.68 -6.94 3.23
N LEU A 152 -9.44 -7.25 4.29
CA LEU A 152 -9.12 -6.90 5.67
C LEU A 152 -8.48 -8.13 6.33
N ALA A 153 -7.17 -8.09 6.51
CA ALA A 153 -6.43 -9.10 7.23
C ALA A 153 -6.29 -8.70 8.70
N LEU A 154 -6.73 -9.57 9.59
CA LEU A 154 -6.74 -9.35 11.04
C LEU A 154 -5.92 -10.42 11.76
N PRO A 155 -5.10 -10.04 12.76
CA PRO A 155 -4.34 -11.00 13.53
C PRO A 155 -5.27 -11.92 14.36
N PRO A 156 -4.80 -13.12 14.75
CA PRO A 156 -5.60 -14.09 15.54
C PRO A 156 -6.13 -13.53 16.86
N ALA A 157 -5.48 -12.51 17.42
CA ALA A 157 -5.92 -11.83 18.63
C ALA A 157 -7.28 -11.11 18.52
N VAL A 158 -7.73 -10.82 17.27
CA VAL A 158 -9.06 -10.22 17.03
C VAL A 158 -10.10 -11.33 16.89
N PRO A 159 -11.13 -11.40 17.76
CA PRO A 159 -12.18 -12.42 17.71
C PRO A 159 -12.98 -12.39 16.39
N ASP A 160 -13.62 -13.50 16.02
CA ASP A 160 -14.33 -13.60 14.73
C ASP A 160 -15.56 -12.70 14.66
N ASP A 161 -16.30 -12.55 15.74
CA ASP A 161 -17.44 -11.63 15.84
C ASP A 161 -16.97 -10.18 15.63
N ARG A 162 -15.86 -9.80 16.27
CA ARG A 162 -15.28 -8.48 16.08
C ARG A 162 -14.75 -8.27 14.66
N ALA A 163 -14.16 -9.30 14.05
CA ALA A 163 -13.75 -9.23 12.65
C ALA A 163 -14.94 -8.98 11.70
N GLN A 164 -16.09 -9.63 11.94
CA GLN A 164 -17.31 -9.42 11.17
C GLN A 164 -17.88 -8.02 11.37
N GLU A 165 -17.87 -7.48 12.60
CA GLU A 165 -18.28 -6.10 12.86
C GLU A 165 -17.39 -5.08 12.12
N LEU A 166 -16.06 -5.28 12.14
CA LEU A 166 -15.13 -4.43 11.39
C LEU A 166 -15.34 -4.55 9.89
N GLN A 167 -15.56 -5.76 9.39
CA GLN A 167 -15.91 -5.98 7.98
C GLN A 167 -17.16 -5.19 7.59
N ALA A 168 -18.21 -5.26 8.39
CA ALA A 168 -19.46 -4.55 8.15
C ALA A 168 -19.29 -3.03 8.22
N LEU A 169 -18.49 -2.53 9.18
CA LEU A 169 -18.19 -1.10 9.33
C LEU A 169 -17.45 -0.53 8.12
N LEU A 170 -16.50 -1.30 7.57
CA LEU A 170 -15.61 -0.84 6.49
C LEU A 170 -16.15 -1.15 5.08
N ALA A 171 -17.13 -2.06 4.97
CA ALA A 171 -17.79 -2.35 3.70
C ALA A 171 -18.75 -1.23 3.31
N THR A 172 -18.87 -1.00 1.99
CA THR A 172 -19.84 -0.07 1.41
C THR A 172 -20.52 -0.75 0.21
N PRO A 173 -21.62 -0.24 -0.34
CA PRO A 173 -22.23 -0.80 -1.55
C PRO A 173 -21.27 -0.89 -2.75
N SER A 174 -20.22 -0.05 -2.78
CA SER A 174 -19.21 -0.05 -3.86
C SER A 174 -17.85 -0.59 -3.43
N LEU A 175 -17.60 -0.79 -2.14
CA LEU A 175 -16.34 -1.36 -1.63
C LEU A 175 -16.61 -2.64 -0.85
N ARG A 176 -16.43 -3.79 -1.49
CA ARG A 176 -16.60 -5.08 -0.85
C ARG A 176 -15.35 -5.45 -0.05
N VAL A 177 -15.52 -5.75 1.23
CA VAL A 177 -14.43 -6.16 2.14
C VAL A 177 -14.49 -7.66 2.35
N TYR A 178 -13.35 -8.34 2.17
CA TYR A 178 -13.18 -9.77 2.45
C TYR A 178 -12.26 -9.94 3.66
N LEU A 179 -12.59 -10.85 4.55
CA LEU A 179 -11.75 -11.17 5.71
C LEU A 179 -10.62 -12.12 5.37
N SER A 180 -9.49 -11.95 6.03
CA SER A 180 -8.34 -12.88 6.03
C SER A 180 -7.75 -12.95 7.44
N ARG A 181 -7.06 -14.04 7.75
CA ARG A 181 -6.22 -14.19 8.95
C ARG A 181 -4.72 -14.10 8.62
N ASP A 182 -4.39 -13.99 7.36
CA ASP A 182 -3.01 -13.91 6.86
C ASP A 182 -2.54 -12.45 6.74
N VAL A 183 -2.25 -11.83 7.89
CA VAL A 183 -1.69 -10.46 7.92
C VAL A 183 -0.35 -10.39 7.16
N PRO A 184 0.63 -11.31 7.38
CA PRO A 184 1.88 -11.29 6.65
C PRO A 184 1.71 -11.34 5.13
N GLY A 185 0.91 -12.28 4.63
CA GLY A 185 0.69 -12.45 3.19
C GLY A 185 0.04 -11.25 2.55
N VAL A 186 -1.02 -10.69 3.14
CA VAL A 186 -1.73 -9.52 2.61
C VAL A 186 -0.84 -8.27 2.59
N GLU A 187 -0.06 -8.06 3.64
CA GLU A 187 0.85 -6.90 3.75
C GLU A 187 2.01 -6.99 2.75
N LEU A 188 2.66 -8.16 2.66
CA LEU A 188 3.76 -8.40 1.74
C LEU A 188 3.32 -8.31 0.27
N CYS A 189 2.16 -8.88 -0.07
CA CYS A 189 1.58 -8.76 -1.41
C CYS A 189 1.38 -7.29 -1.79
N GLY A 190 0.77 -6.51 -0.90
CA GLY A 190 0.54 -5.08 -1.10
C GLY A 190 1.82 -4.26 -1.28
N ALA A 191 2.89 -4.64 -0.58
CA ALA A 191 4.21 -4.01 -0.70
C ALA A 191 4.91 -4.39 -2.01
N PHE A 192 5.03 -5.70 -2.28
CA PHE A 192 5.86 -6.25 -3.34
C PHE A 192 5.32 -5.96 -4.75
N LYS A 193 3.99 -5.88 -4.93
CA LYS A 193 3.39 -5.50 -6.21
C LYS A 193 3.94 -4.18 -6.77
N ASN A 194 4.33 -3.24 -5.89
CA ASN A 194 4.85 -1.94 -6.28
C ASN A 194 6.20 -2.06 -6.99
N VAL A 195 7.04 -3.00 -6.57
CA VAL A 195 8.31 -3.33 -7.23
C VAL A 195 8.06 -3.90 -8.62
N LEU A 196 7.13 -4.85 -8.72
CA LEU A 196 6.77 -5.47 -9.99
C LEU A 196 6.09 -4.50 -10.95
N ALA A 197 5.39 -3.50 -10.43
CA ALA A 197 4.82 -2.44 -11.24
C ALA A 197 5.90 -1.53 -11.87
N ILE A 198 7.02 -1.26 -11.17
CA ILE A 198 8.18 -0.57 -11.76
C ILE A 198 8.71 -1.38 -12.95
N ALA A 199 8.92 -2.69 -12.76
CA ALA A 199 9.37 -3.57 -13.84
C ALA A 199 8.37 -3.62 -15.02
N ALA A 200 7.05 -3.60 -14.75
CA ALA A 200 6.03 -3.55 -15.79
C ALA A 200 6.07 -2.27 -16.62
N GLY A 201 6.30 -1.13 -15.97
CA GLY A 201 6.51 0.15 -16.65
C GLY A 201 7.75 0.16 -17.55
N LEU A 202 8.82 -0.49 -17.11
CA LEU A 202 10.02 -0.69 -17.91
C LEU A 202 9.73 -1.49 -19.18
N VAL A 203 9.09 -2.67 -19.03
CA VAL A 203 8.71 -3.53 -20.16
C VAL A 203 7.87 -2.78 -21.19
N GLU A 204 6.95 -1.94 -20.73
CA GLU A 204 6.10 -1.10 -21.58
C GLU A 204 6.94 -0.06 -22.35
N SER A 205 7.80 0.68 -21.66
CA SER A 205 8.60 1.75 -22.27
C SER A 205 9.65 1.26 -23.28
N LEU A 206 10.14 0.04 -23.09
CA LEU A 206 11.05 -0.62 -24.02
C LEU A 206 10.33 -1.25 -25.22
N GLY A 207 9.00 -1.22 -25.29
CA GLY A 207 8.23 -1.78 -26.39
C GLY A 207 8.29 -3.30 -26.50
N LEU A 208 8.50 -4.03 -25.38
CA LEU A 208 8.70 -5.49 -25.38
C LEU A 208 7.42 -6.30 -25.61
N GLY A 209 6.26 -5.61 -25.64
CA GLY A 209 4.98 -6.20 -25.97
C GLY A 209 4.26 -6.91 -24.80
N ASN A 210 3.08 -7.44 -25.14
CA ASN A 210 2.19 -8.04 -24.14
C ASN A 210 2.69 -9.39 -23.61
N ASN A 211 3.40 -10.18 -24.43
CA ASN A 211 3.93 -11.46 -23.98
C ASN A 211 4.97 -11.27 -22.85
N ALA A 212 5.88 -10.30 -23.01
CA ALA A 212 6.85 -9.98 -21.96
C ALA A 212 6.18 -9.47 -20.69
N ARG A 213 5.14 -8.64 -20.82
CA ARG A 213 4.36 -8.16 -19.67
C ARG A 213 3.64 -9.30 -18.93
N ALA A 214 3.00 -10.22 -19.66
CA ALA A 214 2.35 -11.39 -19.08
C ALA A 214 3.36 -12.30 -18.35
N ALA A 215 4.51 -12.59 -19.00
CA ALA A 215 5.59 -13.34 -18.39
C ALA A 215 6.14 -12.68 -17.12
N LEU A 216 6.34 -11.35 -17.15
CA LEU A 216 6.79 -10.58 -15.99
C LEU A 216 5.81 -10.70 -14.81
N VAL A 217 4.50 -10.52 -15.04
CA VAL A 217 3.48 -10.62 -13.99
C VAL A 217 3.47 -12.03 -13.39
N THR A 218 3.50 -13.08 -14.23
CA THR A 218 3.51 -14.47 -13.78
C THR A 218 4.78 -14.81 -13.00
N ARG A 219 5.95 -14.43 -13.50
CA ARG A 219 7.23 -14.68 -12.81
C ARG A 219 7.40 -13.81 -11.57
N GLY A 220 6.89 -12.58 -11.59
CA GLY A 220 6.84 -11.71 -10.44
C GLY A 220 5.96 -12.26 -9.32
N LEU A 221 4.81 -12.86 -9.66
CA LEU A 221 3.96 -13.54 -8.69
C LEU A 221 4.69 -14.74 -8.04
N ALA A 222 5.51 -15.47 -8.82
CA ALA A 222 6.34 -16.55 -8.29
C ALA A 222 7.46 -16.05 -7.35
N GLU A 223 8.05 -14.86 -7.61
CA GLU A 223 8.98 -14.22 -6.67
C GLU A 223 8.26 -13.81 -5.37
N MET A 224 7.11 -13.19 -5.50
CA MET A 224 6.27 -12.81 -4.36
C MET A 224 5.91 -14.03 -3.51
N ALA A 225 5.57 -15.17 -4.14
CA ALA A 225 5.24 -16.41 -3.46
C ALA A 225 6.39 -16.88 -2.55
N ARG A 226 7.61 -16.93 -3.08
CA ARG A 226 8.78 -17.37 -2.30
C ARG A 226 9.00 -16.51 -1.05
N LEU A 227 8.87 -15.19 -1.20
CA LEU A 227 9.08 -14.28 -0.07
C LEU A 227 7.94 -14.37 0.96
N VAL A 228 6.70 -14.43 0.49
CA VAL A 228 5.50 -14.55 1.36
C VAL A 228 5.54 -15.84 2.16
N GLU A 229 5.83 -16.99 1.51
CA GLU A 229 5.93 -18.30 2.18
C GLU A 229 7.09 -18.33 3.19
N ALA A 230 8.25 -17.76 2.83
CA ALA A 230 9.40 -17.70 3.75
C ALA A 230 9.14 -16.86 5.00
N LEU A 231 8.17 -15.96 4.95
CA LEU A 231 7.75 -15.10 6.07
C LEU A 231 6.45 -15.58 6.76
N GLY A 232 6.03 -16.81 6.48
CA GLY A 232 4.88 -17.44 7.12
C GLY A 232 3.52 -16.98 6.57
N GLY A 233 3.48 -16.28 5.45
CA GLY A 233 2.24 -15.97 4.73
C GLY A 233 1.75 -17.14 3.88
N SER A 234 0.48 -17.11 3.51
CA SER A 234 -0.16 -18.18 2.74
C SER A 234 -0.02 -17.96 1.23
N ARG A 235 0.28 -19.05 0.51
CA ARG A 235 0.27 -19.07 -0.96
C ARG A 235 -1.12 -18.77 -1.53
N ASP A 236 -2.19 -19.12 -0.83
CA ASP A 236 -3.55 -18.83 -1.26
C ASP A 236 -3.84 -17.32 -1.31
N THR A 237 -3.23 -16.55 -0.40
CA THR A 237 -3.34 -15.07 -0.39
C THR A 237 -2.81 -14.45 -1.69
N LEU A 238 -1.77 -15.06 -2.30
CA LEU A 238 -1.23 -14.57 -3.57
C LEU A 238 -2.19 -14.72 -4.73
N MET A 239 -3.03 -15.75 -4.73
CA MET A 239 -4.04 -15.96 -5.78
C MET A 239 -5.29 -15.10 -5.60
N GLY A 240 -5.38 -14.41 -4.46
CA GLY A 240 -6.51 -13.55 -4.09
C GLY A 240 -6.36 -12.09 -4.54
N LEU A 241 -7.26 -11.26 -3.98
CA LEU A 241 -7.32 -9.83 -4.27
C LEU A 241 -6.05 -9.09 -3.88
N ALA A 242 -5.49 -9.37 -2.69
CA ALA A 242 -4.29 -8.68 -2.20
C ALA A 242 -3.02 -9.06 -2.98
N GLY A 243 -2.96 -10.25 -3.56
CA GLY A 243 -1.84 -10.74 -4.39
C GLY A 243 -2.07 -10.45 -5.88
N LEU A 244 -2.55 -11.44 -6.61
CA LEU A 244 -2.74 -11.37 -8.07
C LEU A 244 -3.63 -10.21 -8.49
N GLY A 245 -4.73 -9.97 -7.78
CA GLY A 245 -5.66 -8.88 -8.11
C GLY A 245 -4.99 -7.51 -8.09
N ASP A 246 -4.30 -7.18 -7.00
CA ASP A 246 -3.64 -5.88 -6.85
C ASP A 246 -2.38 -5.77 -7.73
N LEU A 247 -1.68 -6.89 -7.98
CA LEU A 247 -0.56 -6.93 -8.91
C LEU A 247 -1.02 -6.63 -10.35
N VAL A 248 -2.07 -7.30 -10.84
CA VAL A 248 -2.61 -7.06 -12.19
C VAL A 248 -3.04 -5.62 -12.33
N LEU A 249 -3.84 -5.10 -11.39
CA LEU A 249 -4.29 -3.69 -11.42
C LEU A 249 -3.10 -2.73 -11.49
N THR A 250 -2.08 -2.94 -10.65
CA THR A 250 -0.95 -2.01 -10.51
C THR A 250 0.02 -2.10 -11.68
N ALA A 251 0.22 -3.29 -12.25
CA ALA A 251 1.11 -3.52 -13.41
C ALA A 251 0.50 -3.07 -14.75
N THR A 252 -0.84 -2.97 -14.83
CA THR A 252 -1.53 -2.64 -16.09
C THR A 252 -2.31 -1.32 -16.05
N GLY A 253 -2.76 -0.90 -14.87
CA GLY A 253 -3.58 0.29 -14.70
C GLY A 253 -2.83 1.60 -14.92
N PRO A 254 -3.43 2.57 -15.62
CA PRO A 254 -2.79 3.84 -15.96
C PRO A 254 -2.51 4.73 -14.74
N GLN A 255 -3.22 4.54 -13.65
CA GLN A 255 -3.09 5.33 -12.42
C GLN A 255 -1.94 4.87 -11.51
N SER A 256 -1.20 3.81 -11.91
CA SER A 256 -0.10 3.28 -11.12
C SER A 256 1.15 4.16 -11.21
N ARG A 257 1.47 4.86 -10.12
CA ARG A 257 2.68 5.69 -10.00
C ARG A 257 3.96 4.88 -10.17
N ASN A 258 4.01 3.68 -9.59
CA ASN A 258 5.17 2.81 -9.71
C ASN A 258 5.39 2.37 -11.17
N ARG A 259 4.33 2.04 -11.90
CA ARG A 259 4.43 1.73 -13.34
C ARG A 259 4.87 2.95 -14.15
N THR A 260 4.29 4.13 -13.88
CA THR A 260 4.69 5.38 -14.55
C THR A 260 6.16 5.71 -14.28
N PHE A 261 6.61 5.56 -13.03
CA PHE A 261 8.01 5.72 -12.67
C PHE A 261 8.92 4.77 -13.49
N GLY A 262 8.61 3.48 -13.52
CA GLY A 262 9.35 2.49 -14.31
C GLY A 262 9.39 2.82 -15.81
N ALA A 263 8.28 3.34 -16.35
CA ALA A 263 8.22 3.77 -17.75
C ALA A 263 9.11 4.99 -18.04
N LEU A 264 9.21 5.94 -17.11
CA LEU A 264 10.09 7.11 -17.23
C LEU A 264 11.58 6.70 -17.18
N VAL A 265 11.94 5.85 -16.23
CA VAL A 265 13.31 5.31 -16.14
C VAL A 265 13.67 4.50 -17.40
N GLY A 266 12.75 3.69 -17.90
CA GLY A 266 12.97 2.92 -19.13
C GLY A 266 13.09 3.77 -20.40
N LYS A 267 12.65 5.02 -20.38
CA LYS A 267 12.88 6.03 -21.44
C LYS A 267 14.21 6.76 -21.28
N GLY A 268 15.02 6.40 -20.31
CA GLY A 268 16.35 6.97 -20.04
C GLY A 268 16.37 8.14 -19.06
N MET A 269 15.26 8.39 -18.35
CA MET A 269 15.27 9.36 -17.25
C MET A 269 16.00 8.78 -16.03
N SER A 270 16.80 9.61 -15.33
CA SER A 270 17.39 9.12 -14.08
C SER A 270 16.30 8.84 -13.03
N PRO A 271 16.52 7.89 -12.09
CA PRO A 271 15.54 7.60 -11.05
C PRO A 271 15.10 8.84 -10.26
N GLU A 272 16.04 9.75 -9.94
CA GLU A 272 15.77 10.98 -9.21
C GLU A 272 14.87 11.93 -10.03
N ALA A 273 15.19 12.10 -11.32
CA ALA A 273 14.39 12.95 -12.21
C ALA A 273 13.00 12.36 -12.44
N ALA A 274 12.89 11.02 -12.58
CA ALA A 274 11.62 10.33 -12.72
C ALA A 274 10.76 10.52 -11.46
N ALA A 275 11.32 10.36 -10.26
CA ALA A 275 10.63 10.60 -9.00
C ALA A 275 10.18 12.06 -8.86
N ALA A 276 11.06 13.02 -9.17
CA ALA A 276 10.75 14.44 -9.13
C ALA A 276 9.61 14.83 -10.09
N SER A 277 9.54 14.22 -11.28
CA SER A 277 8.48 14.47 -12.26
C SER A 277 7.09 14.02 -11.81
N LEU A 278 7.01 13.09 -10.85
CA LEU A 278 5.76 12.63 -10.23
C LEU A 278 5.30 13.52 -9.06
N GLY A 279 5.98 14.66 -8.84
CA GLY A 279 5.69 15.60 -7.77
C GLY A 279 6.07 15.05 -6.39
N ASN A 280 5.44 15.58 -5.34
CA ASN A 280 5.73 15.18 -3.95
C ASN A 280 5.12 13.81 -3.57
N GLN A 281 4.77 12.98 -4.55
CA GLN A 281 4.13 11.70 -4.30
C GLN A 281 5.19 10.59 -4.14
N VAL A 282 5.11 9.85 -3.05
CA VAL A 282 6.03 8.74 -2.76
C VAL A 282 5.86 7.59 -3.76
N VAL A 283 6.97 7.12 -4.32
CA VAL A 283 7.05 5.90 -5.13
C VAL A 283 7.49 4.76 -4.21
N GLU A 284 6.53 4.11 -3.56
CA GLU A 284 6.78 3.08 -2.53
C GLU A 284 7.64 1.91 -3.04
N GLY A 285 7.52 1.56 -4.33
CA GLY A 285 8.28 0.49 -4.95
C GLY A 285 9.80 0.70 -4.94
N VAL A 286 10.26 1.95 -4.94
CA VAL A 286 11.69 2.29 -4.88
C VAL A 286 12.28 1.82 -3.54
N PHE A 287 11.65 2.21 -2.44
CA PHE A 287 12.09 1.83 -1.09
C PHE A 287 11.88 0.34 -0.82
N THR A 288 10.76 -0.20 -1.31
CA THR A 288 10.41 -1.61 -1.13
C THR A 288 11.36 -2.54 -1.87
N ALA A 289 11.87 -2.16 -3.05
CA ALA A 289 12.78 -3.01 -3.84
C ALA A 289 14.07 -3.34 -3.07
N GLU A 290 14.72 -2.33 -2.50
CA GLU A 290 15.94 -2.51 -1.69
C GLU A 290 15.66 -3.30 -0.41
N ALA A 291 14.58 -2.93 0.30
CA ALA A 291 14.18 -3.61 1.54
C ALA A 291 13.84 -5.09 1.30
N ALA A 292 13.14 -5.40 0.19
CA ALA A 292 12.80 -6.76 -0.19
C ALA A 292 14.04 -7.60 -0.52
N LEU A 293 15.05 -7.03 -1.18
CA LEU A 293 16.32 -7.74 -1.42
C LEU A 293 17.08 -8.02 -0.13
N GLY A 294 17.16 -7.03 0.78
CA GLY A 294 17.79 -7.23 2.09
C GLY A 294 17.10 -8.33 2.90
N LEU A 295 15.77 -8.32 2.91
CA LEU A 295 14.96 -9.35 3.56
C LEU A 295 15.15 -10.72 2.91
N ALA A 296 15.10 -10.80 1.58
CA ALA A 296 15.29 -12.05 0.83
C ALA A 296 16.69 -12.65 1.07
N ALA A 297 17.73 -11.81 1.13
CA ALA A 297 19.09 -12.26 1.42
C ALA A 297 19.20 -12.92 2.81
N SER A 298 18.52 -12.37 3.83
CA SER A 298 18.49 -12.94 5.18
C SER A 298 17.76 -14.29 5.26
N LEU A 299 16.88 -14.57 4.29
CA LEU A 299 16.07 -15.78 4.21
C LEU A 299 16.57 -16.80 3.17
N GLY A 300 17.63 -16.47 2.42
CA GLY A 300 18.14 -17.32 1.32
C GLY A 300 17.17 -17.42 0.13
N VAL A 301 16.32 -16.41 -0.08
CA VAL A 301 15.31 -16.37 -1.16
C VAL A 301 15.85 -15.60 -2.36
N GLU A 302 15.72 -16.17 -3.57
CA GLU A 302 16.08 -15.48 -4.82
C GLU A 302 14.94 -14.62 -5.36
N LEU A 303 15.22 -13.33 -5.63
CA LEU A 303 14.29 -12.36 -6.22
C LEU A 303 14.93 -11.72 -7.48
N PRO A 304 15.10 -12.45 -8.60
CA PRO A 304 15.82 -11.95 -9.77
C PRO A 304 15.19 -10.73 -10.44
N ILE A 305 13.86 -10.61 -10.53
CA ILE A 305 13.22 -9.42 -11.10
C ILE A 305 13.43 -8.21 -10.19
N THR A 306 13.26 -8.40 -8.89
CA THR A 306 13.52 -7.36 -7.88
C THR A 306 14.97 -6.89 -7.91
N GLN A 307 15.91 -7.82 -8.08
CA GLN A 307 17.33 -7.50 -8.22
C GLN A 307 17.60 -6.60 -9.44
N GLU A 308 16.97 -6.88 -10.58
CA GLU A 308 17.11 -6.02 -11.76
C GLU A 308 16.44 -4.65 -11.55
N VAL A 309 15.30 -4.59 -10.83
CA VAL A 309 14.72 -3.30 -10.45
C VAL A 309 15.68 -2.48 -9.60
N VAL A 310 16.34 -3.07 -8.61
CA VAL A 310 17.33 -2.35 -7.79
C VAL A 310 18.53 -1.89 -8.64
N ARG A 311 19.03 -2.73 -9.55
CA ARG A 311 20.10 -2.29 -10.48
C ARG A 311 19.68 -1.10 -11.34
N LEU A 312 18.45 -1.08 -11.82
CA LEU A 312 17.87 0.06 -12.56
C LEU A 312 17.83 1.32 -11.71
N LEU A 313 17.46 1.21 -10.44
CA LEU A 313 17.48 2.32 -9.49
C LEU A 313 18.88 2.85 -9.23
N GLN A 314 19.92 2.02 -9.47
CA GLN A 314 21.34 2.35 -9.39
C GLN A 314 21.92 2.81 -10.74
N GLY A 315 21.08 3.02 -11.76
CA GLY A 315 21.49 3.54 -13.06
C GLY A 315 21.95 2.49 -14.08
N ALA A 316 21.64 1.19 -13.87
CA ALA A 316 21.92 0.16 -14.88
C ALA A 316 21.08 0.37 -16.14
N ASP A 317 21.63 -0.05 -17.29
CA ASP A 317 20.92 0.01 -18.56
C ASP A 317 19.67 -0.90 -18.56
N PRO A 318 18.51 -0.37 -18.93
CA PRO A 318 17.26 -1.12 -18.94
C PRO A 318 17.27 -2.36 -19.85
N ARG A 319 17.90 -2.28 -21.03
CA ARG A 319 17.95 -3.40 -21.98
C ARG A 319 18.86 -4.50 -21.48
N GLU A 320 19.97 -4.15 -20.85
CA GLU A 320 20.85 -5.14 -20.22
C GLU A 320 20.17 -5.88 -19.07
N SER A 321 19.32 -5.18 -18.29
CA SER A 321 18.53 -5.82 -17.23
C SER A 321 17.58 -6.89 -17.79
N VAL A 322 16.93 -6.61 -18.91
CA VAL A 322 16.09 -7.61 -19.60
C VAL A 322 16.93 -8.77 -20.10
N ASN A 323 18.09 -8.50 -20.74
CA ASN A 323 18.98 -9.54 -21.24
C ASN A 323 19.47 -10.47 -20.12
N ARG A 324 19.85 -9.91 -18.96
CA ARG A 324 20.27 -10.73 -17.79
C ARG A 324 19.15 -11.66 -17.32
N LEU A 325 17.90 -11.20 -17.29
CA LEU A 325 16.76 -12.04 -16.93
C LEU A 325 16.56 -13.18 -17.96
N MET A 326 16.67 -12.88 -19.25
CA MET A 326 16.50 -13.86 -20.34
C MET A 326 17.63 -14.89 -20.42
N GLN A 327 18.84 -14.54 -19.98
CA GLN A 327 20.00 -15.42 -19.99
C GLN A 327 20.14 -16.31 -18.74
N ARG A 328 19.21 -16.22 -17.78
CA ARG A 328 19.21 -17.10 -16.60
C ARG A 328 19.10 -18.56 -17.03
N SER A 329 19.69 -19.45 -16.22
CA SER A 329 19.60 -20.91 -16.43
C SER A 329 18.14 -21.35 -16.56
N LEU A 330 17.88 -22.24 -17.53
CA LEU A 330 16.56 -22.83 -17.73
C LEU A 330 16.16 -23.64 -16.49
N LYS A 331 14.93 -23.44 -16.02
CA LYS A 331 14.37 -24.15 -14.87
C LYS A 331 12.97 -24.68 -15.25
N ALA A 332 12.48 -25.68 -14.52
CA ALA A 332 11.08 -26.06 -14.60
C ALA A 332 10.19 -24.90 -14.15
N GLU A 333 8.97 -24.81 -14.69
CA GLU A 333 8.04 -23.73 -14.33
C GLU A 333 7.59 -23.83 -12.86
N LEU A 334 7.29 -25.05 -12.44
CA LEU A 334 6.91 -25.41 -11.08
C LEU A 334 8.06 -26.23 -10.46
N GLY A 335 8.94 -25.55 -9.75
CA GLY A 335 10.10 -26.18 -9.11
C GLY A 335 10.73 -25.30 -8.05
#